data_127d28636c4f489dea9d3b688ebf36de
#
_entry.id   127d28636c4f489dea9d3b688ebf36de
#
_cell.length_a   1.000
_cell.length_b   1.000
_cell.length_c   1.000
_cell.angle_alpha   90.00
_cell.angle_beta   90.00
_cell.angle_gamma   90.00
#
_symmetry.space_group_name_H-M   'P 1'
#
loop_
_entity.id
_entity.type
_entity.pdbx_description
1 polymer ?
#
loop_
_entity_poly.entity_id
_entity_poly.type
_entity_poly.pdbx_seq_one_letter_code
_entity_poly.pdbx_strand_id
1 'polypeptide(L)'
;MRIRTLLVLLGAAIAATASAETKISGELQCKSEPPTPVAIPDKPNHAFVVVKATCTWTKPFEMGGSQVKDGTETISSEISGDRASDHGYFAGAMAGGDTYTVKFGGTSHSKDGKSAGNEGTWSFSGGTGKLKGLKGGGKYKSAPAAADGTITTQVDGEYSLP
;
A
#
# COMPACT_ATOMS: atom_id res chain seq x y z
N MET A 1 -10.24 -71.84 9.64
CA MET A 1 -10.11 -70.64 10.53
C MET A 1 -9.62 -69.51 9.65
N ARG A 2 -10.49 -68.57 9.22
CA ARG A 2 -10.12 -67.46 8.29
C ARG A 2 -9.98 -66.18 9.11
N ILE A 3 -8.75 -65.66 9.21
CA ILE A 3 -8.44 -64.40 9.87
C ILE A 3 -8.76 -63.27 8.89
N ARG A 4 -9.73 -62.42 9.26
CA ARG A 4 -10.04 -61.18 8.53
C ARG A 4 -9.22 -60.05 9.14
N THR A 5 -8.23 -59.58 8.38
CA THR A 5 -7.43 -58.40 8.75
C THR A 5 -8.26 -57.12 8.46
N LEU A 6 -8.58 -56.41 9.53
CA LEU A 6 -9.28 -55.10 9.43
C LEU A 6 -8.24 -53.99 9.22
N LEU A 7 -8.21 -53.38 8.02
CA LEU A 7 -7.39 -52.20 7.76
C LEU A 7 -8.11 -50.98 8.29
N VAL A 8 -7.60 -50.37 9.35
CA VAL A 8 -8.05 -49.07 9.84
C VAL A 8 -7.30 -47.98 9.11
N LEU A 9 -7.98 -47.27 8.20
CA LEU A 9 -7.49 -46.05 7.54
C LEU A 9 -7.63 -44.90 8.50
N LEU A 10 -6.52 -44.40 9.07
CA LEU A 10 -6.46 -43.18 9.85
C LEU A 10 -6.41 -42.01 8.84
N GLY A 11 -7.53 -41.35 8.61
CA GLY A 11 -7.59 -40.09 7.86
C GLY A 11 -7.08 -38.93 8.71
N ALA A 12 -5.91 -38.38 8.37
CA ALA A 12 -5.42 -37.15 8.97
C ALA A 12 -6.21 -35.96 8.40
N ALA A 13 -7.10 -35.37 9.18
CA ALA A 13 -7.75 -34.10 8.85
C ALA A 13 -6.73 -32.98 9.01
N ILE A 14 -6.30 -32.39 7.89
CA ILE A 14 -5.50 -31.16 7.88
C ILE A 14 -6.47 -30.01 8.17
N ALA A 15 -6.49 -29.51 9.40
CA ALA A 15 -7.18 -28.28 9.75
C ALA A 15 -6.43 -27.11 9.11
N ALA A 16 -6.99 -26.53 8.05
CA ALA A 16 -6.53 -25.25 7.52
C ALA A 16 -6.86 -24.17 8.56
N THR A 17 -5.85 -23.64 9.25
CA THR A 17 -6.02 -22.46 10.10
C THR A 17 -6.27 -21.27 9.19
N ALA A 18 -7.52 -20.81 9.11
CA ALA A 18 -7.83 -19.52 8.49
C ALA A 18 -7.17 -18.43 9.35
N SER A 19 -6.21 -17.72 8.78
CA SER A 19 -5.63 -16.54 9.42
C SER A 19 -6.71 -15.45 9.51
N ALA A 20 -6.97 -14.95 10.72
CA ALA A 20 -7.96 -13.90 10.93
C ALA A 20 -7.47 -12.58 10.31
N GLU A 21 -8.34 -11.94 9.55
CA GLU A 21 -8.08 -10.62 9.00
C GLU A 21 -8.23 -9.56 10.11
N THR A 22 -7.25 -8.67 10.21
CA THR A 22 -7.24 -7.56 11.16
C THR A 22 -7.42 -6.25 10.39
N LYS A 23 -8.46 -5.49 10.73
CA LYS A 23 -8.71 -4.18 10.12
C LYS A 23 -7.68 -3.15 10.59
N ILE A 24 -7.29 -2.30 9.67
CA ILE A 24 -6.39 -1.18 9.92
C ILE A 24 -6.96 0.10 9.30
N SER A 25 -6.71 1.22 9.99
CA SER A 25 -6.99 2.57 9.51
C SER A 25 -5.89 3.48 10.01
N GLY A 26 -5.45 4.42 9.18
CA GLY A 26 -4.39 5.33 9.53
C GLY A 26 -4.38 6.57 8.65
N GLU A 27 -3.52 7.51 9.03
CA GLU A 27 -3.30 8.75 8.28
C GLU A 27 -1.80 9.02 8.19
N LEU A 28 -1.34 9.35 6.99
CA LEU A 28 0.06 9.73 6.77
C LEU A 28 0.14 11.04 6.01
N GLN A 29 1.24 11.75 6.20
CA GLN A 29 1.60 12.94 5.46
C GLN A 29 2.85 12.66 4.65
N CYS A 30 2.80 12.96 3.34
CA CYS A 30 3.91 12.76 2.42
C CYS A 30 4.36 14.10 1.84
N LYS A 31 5.68 14.29 1.75
CA LYS A 31 6.29 15.42 1.07
C LYS A 31 7.15 14.92 -0.08
N SER A 32 6.77 15.32 -1.28
CA SER A 32 7.44 14.91 -2.51
C SER A 32 8.66 15.78 -2.81
N GLU A 33 9.67 15.15 -3.42
CA GLU A 33 10.70 15.88 -4.15
C GLU A 33 10.07 16.56 -5.38
N PRO A 34 10.60 17.71 -5.85
CA PRO A 34 10.09 18.36 -7.06
C PRO A 34 10.15 17.40 -8.25
N PRO A 35 9.02 17.15 -8.93
CA PRO A 35 8.99 16.25 -10.08
C PRO A 35 9.62 16.90 -11.32
N THR A 36 10.19 16.07 -12.19
CA THR A 36 10.62 16.48 -13.53
C THR A 36 9.80 15.70 -14.56
N PRO A 37 8.72 16.26 -15.08
CA PRO A 37 7.88 15.60 -16.08
C PRO A 37 8.62 15.44 -17.41
N VAL A 38 8.46 14.27 -18.03
CA VAL A 38 8.88 13.99 -19.40
C VAL A 38 7.66 14.07 -20.30
N ALA A 39 7.62 15.08 -21.18
CA ALA A 39 6.50 15.26 -22.10
C ALA A 39 6.41 14.13 -23.11
N ILE A 40 5.19 13.66 -23.39
CA ILE A 40 4.88 12.69 -24.44
C ILE A 40 4.23 13.46 -25.58
N PRO A 41 4.83 13.51 -26.81
CA PRO A 41 4.41 14.45 -27.85
C PRO A 41 3.23 13.97 -28.72
N ASP A 42 2.40 13.06 -28.22
CA ASP A 42 1.24 12.52 -28.92
C ASP A 42 -0.01 13.42 -28.80
N LYS A 43 -0.13 14.17 -27.71
CA LYS A 43 -1.24 15.08 -27.41
C LYS A 43 -0.83 16.16 -26.41
N PRO A 44 -1.55 17.30 -26.34
CA PRO A 44 -1.30 18.33 -25.33
C PRO A 44 -1.47 17.82 -23.90
N ASN A 45 -0.64 18.33 -22.97
CA ASN A 45 -0.68 18.01 -21.54
C ASN A 45 -0.58 16.50 -21.26
N HIS A 46 0.21 15.78 -22.07
CA HIS A 46 0.55 14.40 -21.84
C HIS A 46 2.01 14.30 -21.39
N ALA A 47 2.23 13.68 -20.23
CA ALA A 47 3.56 13.54 -19.66
C ALA A 47 3.65 12.31 -18.77
N PHE A 48 4.86 11.81 -18.64
CA PHE A 48 5.21 10.79 -17.66
C PHE A 48 6.10 11.40 -16.58
N VAL A 49 5.89 11.03 -15.34
CA VAL A 49 6.70 11.51 -14.22
C VAL A 49 6.98 10.40 -13.22
N VAL A 50 8.16 10.44 -12.61
CA VAL A 50 8.50 9.62 -11.44
C VAL A 50 8.77 10.56 -10.27
N VAL A 51 8.12 10.29 -9.14
CA VAL A 51 8.21 11.08 -7.92
C VAL A 51 8.67 10.21 -6.78
N LYS A 52 9.54 10.74 -5.94
CA LYS A 52 9.88 10.17 -4.63
C LYS A 52 9.32 11.06 -3.53
N ALA A 53 8.76 10.47 -2.49
CA ALA A 53 8.24 11.18 -1.35
C ALA A 53 8.69 10.54 -0.04
N THR A 54 8.88 11.37 0.97
CA THR A 54 9.06 10.92 2.36
C THR A 54 7.75 11.08 3.09
N CYS A 55 7.34 10.05 3.82
CA CYS A 55 6.03 9.98 4.48
C CYS A 55 6.18 9.71 5.98
N THR A 56 5.39 10.42 6.78
CA THR A 56 5.30 10.26 8.23
C THR A 56 3.87 9.95 8.63
N TRP A 57 3.65 8.93 9.46
CA TRP A 57 2.33 8.59 9.98
C TRP A 57 1.90 9.59 11.06
N THR A 58 0.81 10.33 10.81
CA THR A 58 0.17 11.22 11.80
C THR A 58 -0.83 10.46 12.68
N LYS A 59 -1.44 9.41 12.13
CA LYS A 59 -2.24 8.44 12.88
C LYS A 59 -1.72 7.02 12.56
N PRO A 60 -0.66 6.58 13.25
CA PRO A 60 -0.09 5.25 13.02
C PRO A 60 -1.01 4.16 13.56
N PHE A 61 -0.96 2.98 12.93
CA PHE A 61 -1.62 1.77 13.39
C PHE A 61 -0.60 0.70 13.80
N GLU A 62 -1.07 -0.37 14.42
CA GLU A 62 -0.23 -1.51 14.78
C GLU A 62 -0.41 -2.67 13.81
N MET A 63 0.69 -3.38 13.57
CA MET A 63 0.73 -4.58 12.74
C MET A 63 1.79 -5.54 13.29
N GLY A 64 1.41 -6.81 13.49
CA GLY A 64 2.32 -7.80 14.06
C GLY A 64 2.83 -7.47 15.46
N GLY A 65 2.05 -6.71 16.26
CA GLY A 65 2.41 -6.28 17.61
C GLY A 65 3.46 -5.14 17.66
N SER A 66 3.59 -4.38 16.57
CA SER A 66 4.48 -3.22 16.49
C SER A 66 3.79 -2.10 15.73
N GLN A 67 4.13 -0.85 16.06
CA GLN A 67 3.58 0.33 15.42
C GLN A 67 4.31 0.63 14.10
N VAL A 68 3.57 1.05 13.08
CA VAL A 68 4.14 1.56 11.82
C VAL A 68 4.92 2.85 12.07
N LYS A 69 6.00 3.01 11.33
CA LYS A 69 6.90 4.17 11.32
C LYS A 69 6.96 4.78 9.92
N ASP A 70 7.70 5.87 9.83
CA ASP A 70 7.95 6.59 8.59
C ASP A 70 8.40 5.67 7.44
N GLY A 71 8.16 6.12 6.23
CA GLY A 71 8.52 5.39 5.03
C GLY A 71 8.76 6.30 3.85
N THR A 72 9.02 5.69 2.71
CA THR A 72 9.22 6.38 1.44
C THR A 72 8.31 5.82 0.37
N GLU A 73 7.81 6.70 -0.49
CA GLU A 73 7.06 6.34 -1.69
C GLU A 73 7.90 6.57 -2.95
N THR A 74 7.70 5.70 -3.92
CA THR A 74 8.11 5.94 -5.31
C THR A 74 6.87 5.76 -6.17
N ILE A 75 6.50 6.80 -6.90
CA ILE A 75 5.28 6.87 -7.70
C ILE A 75 5.66 7.12 -9.14
N SER A 76 5.08 6.38 -10.07
CA SER A 76 5.08 6.67 -11.49
C SER A 76 3.69 7.12 -11.91
N SER A 77 3.59 8.26 -12.59
CA SER A 77 2.32 8.84 -13.01
C SER A 77 2.33 9.13 -14.51
N GLU A 78 1.32 8.66 -15.22
CA GLU A 78 1.02 9.07 -16.59
C GLU A 78 -0.09 10.13 -16.55
N ILE A 79 0.31 11.37 -16.85
CA ILE A 79 -0.55 12.55 -16.80
C ILE A 79 -1.21 12.76 -18.16
N SER A 80 -2.52 12.96 -18.18
CA SER A 80 -3.29 13.28 -19.38
C SER A 80 -4.36 14.33 -19.04
N GLY A 81 -4.07 15.58 -19.38
CA GLY A 81 -4.93 16.72 -19.01
C GLY A 81 -4.98 16.90 -17.48
N ASP A 82 -6.19 16.86 -16.93
CA ASP A 82 -6.45 17.07 -15.49
C ASP A 82 -6.44 15.77 -14.66
N ARG A 83 -6.01 14.65 -15.25
CA ARG A 83 -5.96 13.35 -14.59
C ARG A 83 -4.59 12.70 -14.76
N ALA A 84 -4.22 11.92 -13.76
CA ALA A 84 -3.08 11.03 -13.89
C ALA A 84 -3.44 9.62 -13.42
N SER A 85 -2.87 8.60 -14.09
CA SER A 85 -2.88 7.22 -13.64
C SER A 85 -1.61 6.98 -12.85
N ASP A 86 -1.76 6.62 -11.58
CA ASP A 86 -0.67 6.47 -10.63
C ASP A 86 -0.43 5.01 -10.29
N HIS A 87 0.84 4.62 -10.25
CA HIS A 87 1.31 3.35 -9.74
C HIS A 87 2.55 3.57 -8.88
N GLY A 88 2.64 2.84 -7.78
CA GLY A 88 3.77 3.07 -6.90
C GLY A 88 4.00 1.99 -5.86
N TYR A 89 5.05 2.22 -5.10
CA TYR A 89 5.44 1.42 -3.95
C TYR A 89 5.70 2.31 -2.76
N PHE A 90 5.26 1.85 -1.60
CA PHE A 90 5.63 2.43 -0.31
C PHE A 90 6.48 1.41 0.44
N ALA A 91 7.63 1.85 0.93
CA ALA A 91 8.51 1.08 1.81
C ALA A 91 8.46 1.69 3.20
N GLY A 92 7.85 0.98 4.15
CA GLY A 92 7.65 1.43 5.52
C GLY A 92 8.48 0.64 6.53
N ALA A 93 8.84 1.29 7.62
CA ALA A 93 9.49 0.68 8.77
C ALA A 93 8.48 0.44 9.90
N MET A 94 8.83 -0.48 10.81
CA MET A 94 8.13 -0.74 12.06
C MET A 94 8.97 -0.26 13.24
N ALA A 95 8.32 0.09 14.35
CA ALA A 95 9.02 0.44 15.60
C ALA A 95 9.95 -0.69 16.10
N GLY A 96 9.63 -1.94 15.78
CA GLY A 96 10.43 -3.13 16.10
C GLY A 96 11.60 -3.42 15.15
N GLY A 97 11.82 -2.60 14.11
CA GLY A 97 12.91 -2.76 13.14
C GLY A 97 12.56 -3.61 11.92
N ASP A 98 11.41 -4.28 11.89
CA ASP A 98 10.91 -4.95 10.69
C ASP A 98 10.49 -3.92 9.63
N THR A 99 10.37 -4.35 8.39
CA THR A 99 9.94 -3.51 7.27
C THR A 99 8.79 -4.15 6.51
N TYR A 100 8.03 -3.33 5.80
CA TYR A 100 6.97 -3.80 4.91
C TYR A 100 6.96 -3.00 3.61
N THR A 101 6.44 -3.61 2.57
CA THR A 101 6.30 -2.98 1.25
C THR A 101 4.85 -3.08 0.81
N VAL A 102 4.33 -1.98 0.32
CA VAL A 102 2.99 -1.85 -0.27
C VAL A 102 3.14 -1.51 -1.74
N LYS A 103 2.33 -2.15 -2.58
CA LYS A 103 2.07 -1.73 -3.95
C LYS A 103 0.73 -1.02 -4.00
N PHE A 104 0.65 0.09 -4.69
CA PHE A 104 -0.60 0.83 -4.86
C PHE A 104 -0.80 1.32 -6.30
N GLY A 105 -2.05 1.62 -6.61
CA GLY A 105 -2.43 2.23 -7.87
C GLY A 105 -3.75 2.99 -7.73
N GLY A 106 -3.89 4.05 -8.52
CA GLY A 106 -5.06 4.91 -8.43
C GLY A 106 -5.10 6.00 -9.48
N THR A 107 -5.87 7.03 -9.19
CA THR A 107 -6.04 8.19 -10.06
C THR A 107 -5.86 9.47 -9.25
N SER A 108 -5.00 10.34 -9.74
CA SER A 108 -4.86 11.73 -9.30
C SER A 108 -5.71 12.65 -10.16
N HIS A 109 -6.20 13.71 -9.53
CA HIS A 109 -6.93 14.77 -10.17
C HIS A 109 -6.23 16.11 -9.97
N SER A 110 -6.24 16.95 -10.99
CA SER A 110 -5.84 18.34 -10.88
C SER A 110 -6.98 19.26 -11.29
N LYS A 111 -6.96 20.47 -10.77
CA LYS A 111 -7.87 21.56 -11.14
C LYS A 111 -7.06 22.84 -11.17
N ASP A 112 -7.12 23.57 -12.28
CA ASP A 112 -6.37 24.82 -12.49
C ASP A 112 -4.85 24.64 -12.19
N GLY A 113 -4.27 23.48 -12.60
CA GLY A 113 -2.87 23.14 -12.40
C GLY A 113 -2.48 22.79 -10.96
N LYS A 114 -3.45 22.66 -10.04
CA LYS A 114 -3.22 22.29 -8.64
C LYS A 114 -3.77 20.91 -8.36
N SER A 115 -3.12 20.16 -7.45
CA SER A 115 -3.63 18.87 -6.97
C SER A 115 -5.02 19.05 -6.37
N ALA A 116 -5.98 18.25 -6.84
CA ALA A 116 -7.34 18.16 -6.30
C ALA A 116 -7.56 16.87 -5.48
N GLY A 117 -6.48 16.13 -5.21
CA GLY A 117 -6.47 14.87 -4.49
C GLY A 117 -6.26 13.66 -5.37
N ASN A 118 -6.10 12.51 -4.74
CA ASN A 118 -6.03 11.22 -5.42
C ASN A 118 -6.75 10.14 -4.61
N GLU A 119 -7.09 9.05 -5.26
CA GLU A 119 -7.69 7.88 -4.62
C GLU A 119 -7.33 6.59 -5.37
N GLY A 120 -7.35 5.50 -4.64
CA GLY A 120 -7.01 4.21 -5.24
C GLY A 120 -7.05 3.05 -4.26
N THR A 121 -6.36 1.99 -4.65
CA THR A 121 -6.23 0.76 -3.86
C THR A 121 -4.77 0.45 -3.60
N TRP A 122 -4.53 -0.29 -2.53
CA TRP A 122 -3.21 -0.75 -2.15
C TRP A 122 -3.24 -2.20 -1.70
N SER A 123 -2.10 -2.87 -1.75
CA SER A 123 -1.90 -4.22 -1.22
C SER A 123 -0.49 -4.39 -0.68
N PHE A 124 -0.34 -5.20 0.36
CA PHE A 124 0.99 -5.59 0.81
C PHE A 124 1.67 -6.46 -0.24
N SER A 125 2.93 -6.18 -0.52
CA SER A 125 3.76 -6.92 -1.48
C SER A 125 4.97 -7.61 -0.82
N GLY A 126 5.22 -7.35 0.46
CA GLY A 126 6.27 -8.00 1.24
C GLY A 126 6.38 -7.49 2.66
N GLY A 127 7.09 -8.26 3.49
CA GLY A 127 7.42 -7.91 4.86
C GLY A 127 8.59 -8.73 5.38
N THR A 128 9.30 -8.20 6.38
CA THR A 128 10.43 -8.87 7.03
C THR A 128 10.09 -9.29 8.46
N GLY A 129 10.92 -10.14 9.07
CA GLY A 129 10.78 -10.58 10.45
C GLY A 129 9.39 -11.10 10.76
N LYS A 130 8.69 -10.48 11.72
CA LYS A 130 7.32 -10.83 12.13
C LYS A 130 6.27 -10.59 11.04
N LEU A 131 6.60 -9.80 10.02
CA LEU A 131 5.73 -9.49 8.89
C LEU A 131 5.99 -10.41 7.68
N LYS A 132 6.80 -11.43 7.82
CA LYS A 132 7.03 -12.40 6.76
C LYS A 132 5.74 -13.14 6.42
N GLY A 133 5.34 -13.10 5.12
CA GLY A 133 4.08 -13.69 4.66
C GLY A 133 2.86 -12.76 4.83
N LEU A 134 3.07 -11.50 5.21
CA LEU A 134 2.03 -10.47 5.30
C LEU A 134 1.21 -10.39 4.01
N LYS A 135 -0.11 -10.43 4.16
CA LYS A 135 -1.09 -10.27 3.09
C LYS A 135 -2.13 -9.25 3.50
N GLY A 136 -2.88 -8.75 2.54
CA GLY A 136 -3.95 -7.81 2.76
C GLY A 136 -3.85 -6.60 1.84
N GLY A 137 -4.78 -5.68 2.01
CA GLY A 137 -4.90 -4.50 1.18
C GLY A 137 -6.08 -3.65 1.57
N GLY A 138 -6.34 -2.63 0.77
CA GLY A 138 -7.43 -1.73 1.06
C GLY A 138 -7.53 -0.58 0.06
N LYS A 139 -8.03 0.54 0.57
CA LYS A 139 -8.23 1.77 -0.19
C LYS A 139 -7.47 2.92 0.46
N TYR A 140 -7.15 3.91 -0.34
CA TYR A 140 -6.61 5.17 0.14
C TYR A 140 -7.30 6.35 -0.53
N LYS A 141 -7.29 7.47 0.16
CA LYS A 141 -7.76 8.75 -0.36
C LYS A 141 -6.90 9.87 0.20
N SER A 142 -6.39 10.72 -0.69
CA SER A 142 -5.58 11.87 -0.32
C SER A 142 -6.33 13.17 -0.53
N ALA A 143 -6.11 14.09 0.38
CA ALA A 143 -6.56 15.46 0.24
C ALA A 143 -5.78 16.19 -0.87
N PRO A 144 -6.29 17.33 -1.37
CA PRO A 144 -5.48 18.25 -2.16
C PRO A 144 -4.19 18.62 -1.43
N ALA A 145 -3.12 18.85 -2.19
CA ALA A 145 -1.86 19.27 -1.60
C ALA A 145 -2.01 20.60 -0.84
N ALA A 146 -1.43 20.66 0.36
CA ALA A 146 -1.33 21.87 1.14
C ALA A 146 -0.42 22.91 0.45
N ALA A 147 -0.40 24.14 0.97
CA ALA A 147 0.39 25.24 0.38
C ALA A 147 1.91 24.96 0.35
N ASP A 148 2.41 24.13 1.28
CA ASP A 148 3.81 23.72 1.36
C ASP A 148 4.12 22.43 0.56
N GLY A 149 3.13 21.94 -0.21
CA GLY A 149 3.22 20.70 -1.01
C GLY A 149 2.98 19.40 -0.24
N THR A 150 2.68 19.46 1.04
CA THR A 150 2.37 18.27 1.84
C THR A 150 1.01 17.68 1.43
N ILE A 151 0.95 16.37 1.26
CA ILE A 151 -0.27 15.62 0.95
C ILE A 151 -0.63 14.76 2.15
N THR A 152 -1.86 14.89 2.64
CA THR A 152 -2.40 14.04 3.71
C THR A 152 -3.27 12.94 3.09
N THR A 153 -2.96 11.70 3.45
CA THR A 153 -3.61 10.49 2.91
C THR A 153 -4.23 9.67 4.04
N GLN A 154 -5.52 9.36 3.90
CA GLN A 154 -6.24 8.38 4.70
C GLN A 154 -6.07 6.99 4.08
N VAL A 155 -5.81 5.99 4.91
CA VAL A 155 -5.60 4.61 4.49
C VAL A 155 -6.51 3.72 5.32
N ASP A 156 -7.32 2.89 4.66
CA ASP A 156 -8.19 1.90 5.27
C ASP A 156 -8.00 0.55 4.60
N GLY A 157 -8.08 -0.52 5.39
CA GLY A 157 -7.93 -1.87 4.85
C GLY A 157 -7.83 -2.93 5.93
N GLU A 158 -7.24 -4.05 5.56
CA GLU A 158 -7.07 -5.20 6.43
C GLU A 158 -5.78 -5.96 6.10
N TYR A 159 -5.29 -6.70 7.08
CA TYR A 159 -4.15 -7.59 6.89
C TYR A 159 -4.34 -8.92 7.60
N SER A 160 -3.59 -9.90 7.14
CA SER A 160 -3.40 -11.19 7.81
C SER A 160 -1.93 -11.57 7.85
N LEU A 161 -1.54 -12.26 8.92
CA LEU A 161 -0.24 -12.91 9.07
C LEU A 161 -0.44 -14.41 9.11
N PRO A 162 0.57 -15.19 8.66
CA PRO A 162 0.52 -16.67 8.70
C PRO A 162 0.28 -17.23 10.09
#